data_a2496048b38baa732960d20a7449f764
#
_entry.id   a2496048b38baa732960d20a7449f764
#
_cell.length_a   1.000
_cell.length_b   1.000
_cell.length_c   1.000
_cell.angle_alpha   90.00
_cell.angle_beta   90.00
_cell.angle_gamma   90.00
#
_symmetry.space_group_name_H-M   'P 1'
#
loop_
_entity.id
_entity.type
_entity.pdbx_description
1 polymer ?
#
loop_
_entity_poly.entity_id
_entity_poly.type
_entity_poly.pdbx_seq_one_letter_code
_entity_poly.pdbx_strand_id
1 'polypeptide(L)'
;MTNPTVRRGRRAAAVALPLAAGLLLAACASGGSGSNAKEPQTITFSYGPANANDTAYSTLAKDYEAAHPGVTIKVNKISAEVYGQTLQTQMAAGNGPDVMQINSGGGQAGTIGTLGKAGLLLPLTDSSFNSDIPAAERAGYDYNGQLYGVPSATSIDAVIYNDQLAKSDGVTVDATSSLQDVLKQCPAVKSKGKSIFALAGSTPPNTGIMTVEIATSTVYGPNPNWDKDRSSGKTSFEKTKGWHQALQAVVDMNKAGCFQPGAAGAGFADLTNASSSGKAYGFFAPSGAVKSIEDASGGHVKLIALGFPSPAGKNYLSLSSDIGLAGNKKTKSPKLVQDFIKFSVSPAEAKKFAEAQGTIPIGGSLSASDLLPQYQSVAQQLADKQYRTFAVDNWTKPEVYNALGTGVTGLLTGQKTIDDVLKAMDAAWDA
;
A
#
# COMPACT_ATOMS: atom_id res chain seq x y z
N MET A 1 28.87 35.22 -47.20
CA MET A 1 30.14 34.80 -47.81
C MET A 1 30.28 33.30 -47.53
N THR A 2 29.93 32.57 -48.55
CA THR A 2 30.61 31.46 -49.23
C THR A 2 30.71 30.12 -48.46
N ASN A 3 29.84 29.22 -48.89
CA ASN A 3 30.03 27.75 -48.93
C ASN A 3 31.32 27.41 -49.75
N PRO A 4 31.92 26.22 -49.58
CA PRO A 4 31.62 25.25 -50.62
C PRO A 4 31.46 23.77 -50.17
N THR A 5 30.55 23.13 -50.87
CA THR A 5 30.37 21.72 -51.18
C THR A 5 31.60 21.00 -51.72
N VAL A 6 31.84 19.74 -51.33
CA VAL A 6 32.54 18.76 -52.18
C VAL A 6 31.81 17.41 -52.14
N ARG A 7 31.68 16.89 -53.34
CA ARG A 7 30.96 15.70 -53.82
C ARG A 7 31.85 14.44 -53.87
N ARG A 8 31.20 13.29 -53.81
CA ARG A 8 31.39 12.01 -54.52
C ARG A 8 32.44 11.00 -54.09
N GLY A 9 31.96 9.77 -54.03
CA GLY A 9 32.73 8.58 -54.28
C GLY A 9 32.00 7.26 -53.98
N ARG A 10 31.13 6.81 -54.93
CA ARG A 10 30.63 5.42 -54.96
C ARG A 10 31.80 4.49 -55.37
N ARG A 11 31.96 3.36 -54.64
CA ARG A 11 32.48 2.13 -55.24
C ARG A 11 31.74 0.92 -54.64
N ALA A 12 31.00 0.24 -55.50
CA ALA A 12 30.46 -1.08 -55.32
C ALA A 12 31.58 -2.09 -55.55
N ALA A 13 31.63 -3.12 -54.73
CA ALA A 13 32.35 -4.37 -55.05
C ALA A 13 31.45 -5.52 -54.63
N ALA A 14 30.96 -6.21 -55.64
CA ALA A 14 30.32 -7.50 -55.56
C ALA A 14 31.42 -8.58 -55.52
N VAL A 15 31.30 -9.56 -54.59
CA VAL A 15 32.00 -10.85 -54.70
C VAL A 15 31.04 -11.97 -54.33
N ALA A 16 31.05 -12.96 -55.19
CA ALA A 16 30.13 -14.07 -55.36
C ALA A 16 30.25 -15.17 -54.28
N LEU A 17 29.13 -15.92 -54.16
CA LEU A 17 29.00 -17.19 -53.48
C LEU A 17 29.95 -18.29 -54.02
N PRO A 18 30.15 -19.38 -53.23
CA PRO A 18 29.64 -20.64 -53.75
C PRO A 18 28.67 -21.40 -52.80
N LEU A 19 27.65 -21.99 -53.42
CA LEU A 19 26.82 -23.08 -52.92
C LEU A 19 27.66 -24.30 -52.56
N ALA A 20 27.35 -24.88 -51.40
CA ALA A 20 27.63 -26.29 -51.15
C ALA A 20 26.34 -26.94 -50.62
N ALA A 21 25.73 -27.75 -51.45
CA ALA A 21 24.60 -28.60 -51.16
C ALA A 21 25.06 -29.79 -50.30
N GLY A 22 24.37 -30.03 -49.20
CA GLY A 22 24.52 -31.25 -48.41
C GLY A 22 23.15 -31.77 -48.02
N LEU A 23 22.62 -32.68 -48.81
CA LEU A 23 21.44 -33.52 -48.49
C LEU A 23 21.82 -34.52 -47.42
N LEU A 24 21.08 -34.56 -46.31
CA LEU A 24 21.01 -35.73 -45.44
C LEU A 24 19.58 -35.91 -44.89
N LEU A 25 18.91 -36.86 -45.50
CA LEU A 25 17.96 -37.84 -45.04
C LEU A 25 17.07 -37.54 -43.84
N ALA A 26 15.79 -37.47 -44.19
CA ALA A 26 14.63 -37.65 -43.28
C ALA A 26 14.69 -39.05 -42.62
N ALA A 27 14.55 -39.07 -41.30
CA ALA A 27 14.10 -40.22 -40.56
C ALA A 27 12.78 -39.81 -39.86
N CYS A 28 11.64 -40.21 -40.45
CA CYS A 28 10.36 -40.26 -39.80
C CYS A 28 10.46 -41.31 -38.66
N ALA A 29 10.34 -40.87 -37.43
CA ALA A 29 9.91 -41.71 -36.32
C ALA A 29 8.65 -41.07 -35.74
N SER A 30 7.51 -41.60 -36.09
CA SER A 30 6.23 -41.42 -35.43
C SER A 30 6.35 -41.97 -34.01
N GLY A 31 6.29 -41.07 -33.02
CA GLY A 31 6.19 -41.44 -31.62
C GLY A 31 5.53 -40.25 -30.93
N GLY A 32 4.22 -40.36 -30.63
CA GLY A 32 3.50 -39.43 -29.78
C GLY A 32 4.16 -39.40 -28.42
N SER A 33 4.68 -38.24 -28.05
CA SER A 33 5.07 -37.93 -26.68
C SER A 33 4.60 -36.54 -26.43
N GLY A 34 3.57 -36.41 -25.59
CA GLY A 34 3.28 -35.12 -24.97
C GLY A 34 4.58 -34.59 -24.40
N SER A 35 5.06 -33.48 -24.93
CA SER A 35 6.22 -32.80 -24.39
C SER A 35 5.87 -32.31 -22.99
N ASN A 36 6.21 -33.11 -21.98
CA ASN A 36 6.38 -32.62 -20.62
C ASN A 36 7.62 -31.71 -20.63
N ALA A 37 7.52 -30.56 -21.27
CA ALA A 37 8.53 -29.52 -21.12
C ALA A 37 8.49 -29.13 -19.63
N LYS A 38 9.56 -29.49 -18.91
CA LYS A 38 9.70 -29.12 -17.49
C LYS A 38 9.60 -27.61 -17.39
N GLU A 39 8.74 -27.12 -16.49
CA GLU A 39 8.61 -25.68 -16.26
C GLU A 39 9.98 -25.06 -15.96
N PRO A 40 10.25 -23.82 -16.43
CA PRO A 40 11.46 -23.11 -16.07
C PRO A 40 11.57 -23.00 -14.55
N GLN A 41 12.76 -23.24 -14.04
CA GLN A 41 13.06 -23.15 -12.59
C GLN A 41 13.53 -21.73 -12.20
N THR A 42 13.35 -20.76 -13.09
CA THR A 42 13.68 -19.36 -12.83
C THR A 42 12.43 -18.52 -13.04
N ILE A 43 12.09 -17.69 -12.06
CA ILE A 43 11.02 -16.68 -12.14
C ILE A 43 11.56 -15.30 -11.81
N THR A 44 10.89 -14.28 -12.32
CA THR A 44 11.16 -12.88 -12.01
C THR A 44 10.18 -12.38 -10.98
N PHE A 45 10.66 -11.61 -10.01
CA PHE A 45 9.85 -11.02 -8.96
C PHE A 45 10.10 -9.51 -8.86
N SER A 46 9.06 -8.69 -9.03
CA SER A 46 9.17 -7.24 -8.91
C SER A 46 8.38 -6.71 -7.72
N TYR A 47 8.95 -5.75 -7.02
CA TYR A 47 8.28 -5.01 -5.96
C TYR A 47 8.82 -3.59 -5.80
N GLY A 48 8.03 -2.73 -5.13
CA GLY A 48 8.41 -1.37 -4.77
C GLY A 48 8.79 -1.30 -3.30
N PRO A 49 10.10 -1.25 -2.96
CA PRO A 49 10.52 -1.16 -1.57
C PRO A 49 10.06 0.16 -0.96
N ALA A 50 9.59 0.11 0.28
CA ALA A 50 9.17 1.30 1.03
C ALA A 50 10.35 2.23 1.35
N ASN A 51 11.56 1.66 1.47
CA ASN A 51 12.80 2.39 1.69
C ASN A 51 14.03 1.59 1.20
N ALA A 52 15.21 2.20 1.27
CA ALA A 52 16.47 1.56 0.83
C ALA A 52 16.84 0.30 1.65
N ASN A 53 16.33 0.19 2.86
CA ASN A 53 16.61 -0.91 3.80
C ASN A 53 15.58 -2.05 3.72
N ASP A 54 14.65 -2.00 2.75
CA ASP A 54 13.66 -3.05 2.58
C ASP A 54 14.32 -4.41 2.33
N THR A 55 14.09 -5.33 3.28
CA THR A 55 14.64 -6.67 3.25
C THR A 55 13.57 -7.75 3.16
N ALA A 56 12.30 -7.46 3.49
CA ALA A 56 11.27 -8.48 3.65
C ALA A 56 11.05 -9.31 2.39
N TYR A 57 10.76 -8.69 1.25
CA TYR A 57 10.58 -9.42 -0.02
C TYR A 57 11.88 -10.04 -0.54
N SER A 58 13.03 -9.39 -0.32
CA SER A 58 14.33 -9.97 -0.68
C SER A 58 14.64 -11.20 0.16
N THR A 59 14.28 -11.17 1.44
CA THR A 59 14.46 -12.32 2.35
C THR A 59 13.51 -13.45 1.98
N LEU A 60 12.24 -13.17 1.73
CA LEU A 60 11.26 -14.14 1.27
C LEU A 60 11.73 -14.89 0.01
N ALA A 61 12.29 -14.16 -0.97
CA ALA A 61 12.83 -14.78 -2.17
C ALA A 61 14.00 -15.74 -1.85
N LYS A 62 14.94 -15.33 -0.99
CA LYS A 62 16.08 -16.16 -0.56
C LYS A 62 15.65 -17.37 0.26
N ASP A 63 14.69 -17.21 1.16
CA ASP A 63 14.16 -18.31 1.97
C ASP A 63 13.49 -19.36 1.08
N TYR A 64 12.78 -18.92 0.03
CA TYR A 64 12.21 -19.83 -0.95
C TYR A 64 13.28 -20.58 -1.75
N GLU A 65 14.30 -19.88 -2.27
CA GLU A 65 15.42 -20.50 -2.96
C GLU A 65 16.16 -21.53 -2.08
N ALA A 66 16.35 -21.21 -0.80
CA ALA A 66 16.97 -22.13 0.16
C ALA A 66 16.13 -23.39 0.42
N ALA A 67 14.79 -23.24 0.48
CA ALA A 67 13.85 -24.34 0.64
C ALA A 67 13.66 -25.18 -0.64
N HIS A 68 13.98 -24.63 -1.82
CA HIS A 68 13.75 -25.25 -3.13
C HIS A 68 15.03 -25.24 -3.98
N PRO A 69 16.00 -26.15 -3.71
CA PRO A 69 17.27 -26.22 -4.44
C PRO A 69 17.07 -26.34 -5.95
N GLY A 70 17.74 -25.48 -6.71
CA GLY A 70 17.63 -25.42 -8.17
C GLY A 70 16.62 -24.40 -8.70
N VAL A 71 15.85 -23.74 -7.83
CA VAL A 71 15.00 -22.59 -8.17
C VAL A 71 15.83 -21.31 -8.06
N THR A 72 15.56 -20.35 -8.93
CA THR A 72 16.15 -18.99 -8.90
C THR A 72 15.06 -17.95 -9.01
N ILE A 73 15.05 -16.96 -8.11
CA ILE A 73 14.15 -15.82 -8.13
C ILE A 73 14.94 -14.56 -8.46
N LYS A 74 14.75 -14.02 -9.66
CA LYS A 74 15.36 -12.76 -10.09
C LYS A 74 14.56 -11.58 -9.58
N VAL A 75 15.03 -10.98 -8.51
CA VAL A 75 14.39 -9.84 -7.86
C VAL A 75 14.68 -8.55 -8.64
N ASN A 76 13.63 -7.78 -8.94
CA ASN A 76 13.69 -6.45 -9.53
C ASN A 76 12.99 -5.44 -8.62
N LYS A 77 13.76 -4.48 -8.09
CA LYS A 77 13.28 -3.39 -7.23
C LYS A 77 12.99 -2.15 -8.07
N ILE A 78 11.79 -1.61 -7.95
CA ILE A 78 11.35 -0.39 -8.63
C ILE A 78 10.94 0.60 -7.55
N SER A 79 11.29 1.89 -7.68
CA SER A 79 10.89 2.91 -6.70
C SER A 79 9.39 2.85 -6.43
N ALA A 80 9.00 2.87 -5.14
CA ALA A 80 7.61 2.77 -4.70
C ALA A 80 6.72 3.87 -5.34
N GLU A 81 7.27 5.06 -5.57
CA GLU A 81 6.56 6.20 -6.16
C GLU A 81 6.03 5.93 -7.58
N VAL A 82 6.77 5.14 -8.35
CA VAL A 82 6.42 4.83 -9.76
C VAL A 82 6.06 3.37 -9.98
N TYR A 83 6.12 2.54 -8.93
CA TYR A 83 5.96 1.10 -9.03
C TYR A 83 4.65 0.69 -9.69
N GLY A 84 3.52 1.14 -9.18
CA GLY A 84 2.20 0.74 -9.69
C GLY A 84 2.02 1.08 -11.17
N GLN A 85 2.43 2.28 -11.59
CA GLN A 85 2.33 2.71 -12.98
C GLN A 85 3.28 1.92 -13.88
N THR A 86 4.50 1.65 -13.42
CA THR A 86 5.49 0.85 -14.14
C THR A 86 4.99 -0.59 -14.32
N LEU A 87 4.49 -1.19 -13.23
CA LEU A 87 3.91 -2.53 -13.25
C LEU A 87 2.76 -2.63 -14.26
N GLN A 88 1.79 -1.72 -14.19
CA GLN A 88 0.66 -1.72 -15.12
C GLN A 88 1.12 -1.64 -16.57
N THR A 89 2.08 -0.77 -16.86
CA THR A 89 2.64 -0.61 -18.21
C THR A 89 3.34 -1.87 -18.71
N GLN A 90 4.19 -2.48 -17.88
CA GLN A 90 4.89 -3.73 -18.20
C GLN A 90 3.93 -4.90 -18.40
N MET A 91 2.93 -5.04 -17.53
CA MET A 91 1.92 -6.08 -17.63
C MET A 91 1.08 -5.96 -18.91
N ALA A 92 0.66 -4.75 -19.26
CA ALA A 92 -0.07 -4.48 -20.52
C ALA A 92 0.78 -4.77 -21.74
N ALA A 93 2.05 -4.41 -21.73
CA ALA A 93 3.01 -4.69 -22.82
C ALA A 93 3.38 -6.19 -22.92
N GLY A 94 3.06 -7.01 -21.91
CA GLY A 94 3.35 -8.45 -21.89
C GLY A 94 4.79 -8.80 -21.51
N ASN A 95 5.54 -7.85 -20.92
CA ASN A 95 6.89 -8.02 -20.38
C ASN A 95 6.95 -7.79 -18.86
N GLY A 96 5.80 -7.94 -18.18
CA GLY A 96 5.73 -7.88 -16.73
C GLY A 96 6.43 -9.06 -16.05
N PRO A 97 6.73 -8.94 -14.74
CA PRO A 97 7.35 -10.00 -13.95
C PRO A 97 6.43 -11.23 -13.81
N ASP A 98 7.00 -12.38 -13.44
CA ASP A 98 6.22 -13.59 -13.16
C ASP A 98 5.43 -13.47 -11.86
N VAL A 99 6.07 -12.91 -10.83
CA VAL A 99 5.46 -12.55 -9.55
C VAL A 99 5.62 -11.05 -9.31
N MET A 100 4.64 -10.44 -8.70
CA MET A 100 4.64 -9.02 -8.40
C MET A 100 4.08 -8.73 -7.01
N GLN A 101 4.63 -7.74 -6.34
CA GLN A 101 3.90 -7.06 -5.30
C GLN A 101 2.66 -6.41 -5.92
N ILE A 102 1.55 -6.50 -5.24
CA ILE A 102 0.29 -5.94 -5.71
C ILE A 102 -0.46 -5.32 -4.55
N ASN A 103 -1.20 -4.25 -4.83
CA ASN A 103 -2.07 -3.68 -3.82
C ASN A 103 -3.48 -4.26 -3.95
N SER A 104 -4.16 -4.34 -2.81
CA SER A 104 -5.57 -4.71 -2.73
C SER A 104 -6.49 -3.71 -3.45
N GLY A 105 -7.76 -4.07 -3.61
CA GLY A 105 -8.79 -3.16 -4.12
C GLY A 105 -8.73 -2.87 -5.61
N GLY A 106 -9.46 -1.86 -6.06
CA GLY A 106 -9.75 -1.65 -7.48
C GLY A 106 -9.29 -0.33 -8.08
N GLY A 107 -8.71 0.54 -7.29
CA GLY A 107 -8.75 1.94 -7.60
C GLY A 107 -7.46 2.59 -8.07
N GLN A 108 -6.33 1.91 -8.09
CA GLN A 108 -5.05 2.51 -8.48
C GLN A 108 -4.33 1.66 -9.53
N ALA A 109 -3.31 2.24 -10.17
CA ALA A 109 -2.41 1.48 -11.01
C ALA A 109 -1.71 0.37 -10.20
N GLY A 110 -1.61 -0.84 -10.76
CA GLY A 110 -0.94 -1.94 -10.10
C GLY A 110 -1.75 -2.58 -8.95
N THR A 111 -3.08 -2.48 -8.97
CA THR A 111 -3.98 -3.14 -8.02
C THR A 111 -4.63 -4.39 -8.62
N ILE A 112 -5.16 -5.25 -7.73
CA ILE A 112 -5.93 -6.44 -8.11
C ILE A 112 -7.07 -6.10 -9.07
N GLY A 113 -7.89 -5.09 -8.75
CA GLY A 113 -9.03 -4.72 -9.58
C GLY A 113 -8.62 -4.20 -10.95
N THR A 114 -7.58 -3.36 -11.03
CA THR A 114 -7.10 -2.82 -12.30
C THR A 114 -6.50 -3.90 -13.21
N LEU A 115 -5.60 -4.72 -12.67
CA LEU A 115 -4.94 -5.78 -13.45
C LEU A 115 -5.84 -7.00 -13.66
N GLY A 116 -6.72 -7.31 -12.70
CA GLY A 116 -7.73 -8.37 -12.80
C GLY A 116 -8.77 -8.06 -13.89
N LYS A 117 -9.30 -6.82 -13.90
CA LYS A 117 -10.20 -6.33 -14.96
C LYS A 117 -9.57 -6.42 -16.35
N ALA A 118 -8.28 -6.15 -16.45
CA ALA A 118 -7.53 -6.28 -17.69
C ALA A 118 -7.19 -7.74 -18.06
N GLY A 119 -7.50 -8.71 -17.20
CA GLY A 119 -7.27 -10.15 -17.45
C GLY A 119 -5.79 -10.52 -17.45
N LEU A 120 -4.95 -9.78 -16.72
CA LEU A 120 -3.48 -9.91 -16.73
C LEU A 120 -2.95 -10.80 -15.58
N LEU A 121 -3.76 -11.07 -14.56
CA LEU A 121 -3.35 -11.83 -13.38
C LEU A 121 -3.59 -13.33 -13.53
N LEU A 122 -2.70 -14.13 -12.91
CA LEU A 122 -2.84 -15.59 -12.81
C LEU A 122 -3.89 -15.90 -11.73
N PRO A 123 -4.98 -16.66 -12.05
CA PRO A 123 -5.92 -17.10 -11.05
C PRO A 123 -5.25 -18.01 -10.01
N LEU A 124 -5.55 -17.79 -8.74
CA LEU A 124 -5.15 -18.68 -7.66
C LEU A 124 -6.27 -19.67 -7.41
N THR A 125 -6.08 -20.92 -7.83
CA THR A 125 -7.13 -21.95 -7.83
C THR A 125 -6.97 -22.98 -6.72
N ASP A 126 -5.85 -22.99 -6.01
CA ASP A 126 -5.63 -23.87 -4.88
C ASP A 126 -6.58 -23.49 -3.74
N SER A 127 -7.44 -24.43 -3.34
CA SER A 127 -8.43 -24.23 -2.28
C SER A 127 -7.76 -23.93 -0.92
N SER A 128 -6.50 -24.28 -0.72
CA SER A 128 -5.77 -23.97 0.53
C SER A 128 -5.59 -22.46 0.76
N PHE A 129 -5.53 -21.63 -0.29
CA PHE A 129 -5.55 -20.18 -0.12
C PHE A 129 -6.84 -19.68 0.56
N ASN A 130 -7.95 -20.40 0.41
CA ASN A 130 -9.21 -20.06 1.04
C ASN A 130 -9.27 -20.45 2.52
N SER A 131 -8.57 -21.51 2.93
CA SER A 131 -8.51 -21.97 4.33
C SER A 131 -7.45 -21.23 5.14
N ASP A 132 -6.33 -20.90 4.52
CA ASP A 132 -5.13 -20.42 5.21
C ASP A 132 -5.15 -18.89 5.40
N ILE A 133 -5.99 -18.17 4.65
CA ILE A 133 -6.10 -16.71 4.71
C ILE A 133 -7.51 -16.32 5.16
N PRO A 134 -7.66 -15.53 6.26
CA PRO A 134 -8.96 -15.05 6.71
C PRO A 134 -9.73 -14.33 5.61
N ALA A 135 -11.03 -14.59 5.51
CA ALA A 135 -11.87 -14.04 4.44
C ALA A 135 -11.85 -12.51 4.36
N ALA A 136 -11.77 -11.84 5.52
CA ALA A 136 -11.70 -10.38 5.59
C ALA A 136 -10.39 -9.82 5.00
N GLU A 137 -9.27 -10.51 5.22
CA GLU A 137 -7.96 -10.12 4.69
C GLU A 137 -7.84 -10.44 3.19
N ARG A 138 -8.53 -11.51 2.74
CA ARG A 138 -8.53 -11.96 1.35
C ARG A 138 -9.44 -11.13 0.43
N ALA A 139 -10.47 -10.47 0.97
CA ALA A 139 -11.50 -9.80 0.19
C ALA A 139 -10.97 -8.79 -0.84
N GLY A 140 -9.92 -8.04 -0.49
CA GLY A 140 -9.27 -7.09 -1.38
C GLY A 140 -8.46 -7.70 -2.52
N TYR A 141 -8.26 -9.02 -2.52
CA TYR A 141 -7.48 -9.77 -3.51
C TYR A 141 -8.34 -10.61 -4.47
N ASP A 142 -9.65 -10.48 -4.33
CA ASP A 142 -10.66 -11.08 -5.22
C ASP A 142 -11.11 -10.07 -6.28
N TYR A 143 -11.34 -10.57 -7.49
CA TYR A 143 -11.98 -9.82 -8.57
C TYR A 143 -13.01 -10.70 -9.26
N ASN A 144 -14.27 -10.30 -9.24
CA ASN A 144 -15.40 -11.06 -9.80
C ASN A 144 -15.52 -12.52 -9.29
N GLY A 145 -15.28 -12.73 -7.99
CA GLY A 145 -15.38 -14.04 -7.36
C GLY A 145 -14.19 -14.96 -7.62
N GLN A 146 -13.11 -14.43 -8.22
CA GLN A 146 -11.86 -15.16 -8.46
C GLN A 146 -10.73 -14.52 -7.68
N LEU A 147 -10.02 -15.32 -6.86
CA LEU A 147 -8.83 -14.89 -6.15
C LEU A 147 -7.64 -14.78 -7.11
N TYR A 148 -6.94 -13.63 -7.09
CA TYR A 148 -5.79 -13.35 -7.94
C TYR A 148 -4.51 -13.02 -7.18
N GLY A 149 -4.60 -12.79 -5.91
CA GLY A 149 -3.44 -12.48 -5.06
C GLY A 149 -3.67 -12.89 -3.63
N VAL A 150 -2.65 -12.75 -2.82
CA VAL A 150 -2.70 -12.98 -1.38
C VAL A 150 -2.10 -11.79 -0.65
N PRO A 151 -2.66 -11.38 0.50
CA PRO A 151 -2.02 -10.37 1.34
C PRO A 151 -0.67 -10.88 1.86
N SER A 152 0.28 -9.98 2.07
CA SER A 152 1.59 -10.31 2.67
C SER A 152 1.61 -10.04 4.16
N ALA A 153 0.85 -9.05 4.62
CA ALA A 153 0.73 -8.67 6.03
C ALA A 153 -0.53 -7.83 6.26
N THR A 154 -0.91 -7.67 7.54
CA THR A 154 -1.94 -6.74 7.98
C THR A 154 -1.29 -5.55 8.65
N SER A 155 -1.62 -4.34 8.22
CA SER A 155 -1.25 -3.07 8.82
C SER A 155 -2.40 -2.52 9.65
N ILE A 156 -2.06 -1.74 10.67
CA ILE A 156 -3.01 -0.84 11.33
C ILE A 156 -2.74 0.55 10.74
N ASP A 157 -3.72 1.13 10.06
CA ASP A 157 -3.68 2.52 9.67
C ASP A 157 -4.03 3.34 10.91
N ALA A 158 -3.10 4.16 11.36
CA ALA A 158 -3.15 4.73 12.70
C ALA A 158 -2.40 6.06 12.78
N VAL A 159 -2.58 6.75 13.89
CA VAL A 159 -1.63 7.75 14.35
C VAL A 159 -0.38 7.02 14.83
N ILE A 160 0.71 7.16 14.11
CA ILE A 160 2.02 6.67 14.54
C ILE A 160 2.64 7.75 15.42
N TYR A 161 3.00 7.42 16.66
CA TYR A 161 3.22 8.41 17.70
C TYR A 161 4.44 8.12 18.57
N ASN A 162 5.23 9.15 18.85
CA ASN A 162 6.35 9.13 19.80
C ASN A 162 5.85 9.51 21.19
N ASP A 163 5.26 8.56 21.88
CA ASP A 163 4.65 8.72 23.20
C ASP A 163 5.68 9.18 24.26
N GLN A 164 6.89 8.62 24.21
CA GLN A 164 7.94 8.95 25.16
C GLN A 164 8.36 10.42 25.05
N LEU A 165 8.60 10.90 23.84
CA LEU A 165 8.97 12.29 23.61
C LEU A 165 7.82 13.24 23.96
N ALA A 166 6.60 12.92 23.56
CA ALA A 166 5.45 13.74 23.87
C ALA A 166 5.24 13.89 25.38
N LYS A 167 5.30 12.80 26.14
CA LYS A 167 5.22 12.82 27.61
C LYS A 167 6.35 13.63 28.26
N SER A 168 7.57 13.54 27.75
CA SER A 168 8.69 14.34 28.27
C SER A 168 8.48 15.85 28.09
N ASP A 169 7.71 16.24 27.07
CA ASP A 169 7.33 17.63 26.79
C ASP A 169 6.00 18.05 27.45
N GLY A 170 5.40 17.16 28.24
CA GLY A 170 4.12 17.41 28.93
C GLY A 170 2.89 17.31 27.99
N VAL A 171 3.00 16.56 26.89
CA VAL A 171 1.94 16.35 25.90
C VAL A 171 1.39 14.93 26.07
N THR A 172 0.08 14.78 26.10
CA THR A 172 -0.59 13.48 26.23
C THR A 172 -1.58 13.29 25.10
N VAL A 173 -1.34 12.27 24.29
CA VAL A 173 -2.29 11.74 23.30
C VAL A 173 -2.29 10.23 23.48
N ASP A 174 -3.41 9.67 23.86
CA ASP A 174 -3.57 8.24 24.13
C ASP A 174 -4.95 7.73 23.68
N ALA A 175 -5.23 6.46 23.95
CA ALA A 175 -6.49 5.82 23.55
C ALA A 175 -7.75 6.45 24.20
N THR A 176 -7.59 7.24 25.28
CA THR A 176 -8.68 7.92 26.00
C THR A 176 -8.83 9.37 25.60
N SER A 177 -7.86 9.93 24.89
CA SER A 177 -7.87 11.33 24.46
C SER A 177 -9.00 11.58 23.46
N SER A 178 -9.72 12.70 23.64
CA SER A 178 -10.64 13.21 22.64
C SER A 178 -9.92 14.16 21.66
N LEU A 179 -10.54 14.44 20.51
CA LEU A 179 -10.03 15.45 19.59
C LEU A 179 -9.87 16.81 20.29
N GLN A 180 -10.81 17.18 21.18
CA GLN A 180 -10.74 18.45 21.92
C GLN A 180 -9.53 18.51 22.85
N ASP A 181 -9.13 17.37 23.45
CA ASP A 181 -7.92 17.34 24.28
C ASP A 181 -6.65 17.53 23.45
N VAL A 182 -6.62 17.00 22.24
CA VAL A 182 -5.53 17.25 21.28
C VAL A 182 -5.48 18.71 20.86
N LEU A 183 -6.64 19.28 20.44
CA LEU A 183 -6.71 20.66 19.97
C LEU A 183 -6.24 21.67 21.04
N LYS A 184 -6.57 21.45 22.31
CA LYS A 184 -6.13 22.31 23.43
C LYS A 184 -4.60 22.35 23.59
N GLN A 185 -3.91 21.27 23.23
CA GLN A 185 -2.45 21.16 23.39
C GLN A 185 -1.66 21.78 22.22
N CYS A 186 -2.27 21.84 21.00
CA CYS A 186 -1.58 22.28 19.79
C CYS A 186 -0.92 23.66 19.90
N PRO A 187 -1.55 24.73 20.46
CA PRO A 187 -0.91 26.05 20.56
C PRO A 187 0.35 26.04 21.43
N ALA A 188 0.31 25.30 22.55
CA ALA A 188 1.45 25.20 23.46
C ALA A 188 2.62 24.41 22.82
N VAL A 189 2.33 23.36 22.07
CA VAL A 189 3.32 22.58 21.31
C VAL A 189 3.95 23.45 20.22
N LYS A 190 3.11 24.17 19.46
CA LYS A 190 3.55 25.11 18.41
C LYS A 190 4.48 26.19 18.94
N SER A 191 4.22 26.73 20.14
CA SER A 191 5.07 27.75 20.75
C SER A 191 6.48 27.24 21.09
N LYS A 192 6.65 25.93 21.23
CA LYS A 192 7.95 25.25 21.41
C LYS A 192 8.65 24.92 20.08
N GLY A 193 8.12 25.36 18.93
CA GLY A 193 8.64 25.05 17.60
C GLY A 193 8.43 23.60 17.16
N LYS A 194 7.47 22.89 17.79
CA LYS A 194 7.09 21.52 17.48
C LYS A 194 5.65 21.45 16.98
N SER A 195 5.22 20.26 16.54
CA SER A 195 3.84 19.97 16.17
C SER A 195 3.37 18.65 16.80
N ILE A 196 2.06 18.51 17.02
CA ILE A 196 1.53 17.23 17.46
C ILE A 196 1.62 16.23 16.32
N PHE A 197 1.28 16.64 15.10
CA PHE A 197 1.33 15.78 13.92
C PHE A 197 2.18 16.39 12.81
N ALA A 198 2.92 15.54 12.10
CA ALA A 198 3.47 15.85 10.78
C ALA A 198 2.47 15.39 9.70
N LEU A 199 2.36 16.17 8.63
CA LEU A 199 1.47 15.92 7.50
C LEU A 199 2.19 16.22 6.19
N ALA A 200 2.14 15.30 5.24
CA ALA A 200 2.58 15.50 3.86
C ALA A 200 1.41 16.03 3.02
N GLY A 201 1.02 17.29 3.25
CA GLY A 201 -0.22 17.87 2.72
C GLY A 201 -0.26 18.10 1.23
N SER A 202 0.90 18.10 0.54
CA SER A 202 0.97 18.11 -0.93
C SER A 202 0.80 16.72 -1.55
N THR A 203 0.69 15.67 -0.70
CA THR A 203 0.64 14.28 -1.13
C THR A 203 -0.76 13.73 -0.86
N PRO A 204 -1.64 13.63 -1.89
CA PRO A 204 -3.04 13.19 -1.72
C PRO A 204 -3.21 11.86 -0.97
N PRO A 205 -2.35 10.84 -1.14
CA PRO A 205 -2.44 9.64 -0.31
C PRO A 205 -2.31 9.89 1.18
N ASN A 206 -1.45 10.82 1.62
CA ASN A 206 -1.26 11.08 3.06
C ASN A 206 -2.41 11.90 3.67
N THR A 207 -2.92 12.89 2.95
CA THR A 207 -4.11 13.64 3.40
C THR A 207 -5.37 12.77 3.36
N GLY A 208 -5.44 11.86 2.39
CA GLY A 208 -6.51 10.89 2.27
C GLY A 208 -6.54 9.90 3.45
N ILE A 209 -5.40 9.25 3.76
CA ILE A 209 -5.33 8.28 4.86
C ILE A 209 -5.70 8.91 6.20
N MET A 210 -5.18 10.11 6.51
CA MET A 210 -5.55 10.85 7.72
C MET A 210 -7.08 11.01 7.85
N THR A 211 -7.74 11.40 6.77
CA THR A 211 -9.18 11.66 6.79
C THR A 211 -9.98 10.37 6.90
N VAL A 212 -9.53 9.28 6.23
CA VAL A 212 -10.17 7.96 6.32
C VAL A 212 -10.02 7.37 7.72
N GLU A 213 -8.87 7.53 8.38
CA GLU A 213 -8.69 7.11 9.78
C GLU A 213 -9.70 7.80 10.71
N ILE A 214 -9.94 9.10 10.52
CA ILE A 214 -10.98 9.83 11.28
C ILE A 214 -12.37 9.29 10.92
N ALA A 215 -12.65 9.10 9.62
CA ALA A 215 -13.92 8.58 9.13
C ALA A 215 -14.17 7.13 9.58
N THR A 216 -13.13 6.34 9.84
CA THR A 216 -13.26 5.01 10.43
C THR A 216 -14.05 5.06 11.74
N SER A 217 -13.85 6.08 12.56
CA SER A 217 -14.60 6.26 13.81
C SER A 217 -15.93 7.01 13.63
N THR A 218 -16.00 7.99 12.71
CA THR A 218 -17.19 8.84 12.57
C THR A 218 -18.23 8.29 11.60
N VAL A 219 -17.81 7.43 10.65
CA VAL A 219 -18.68 6.85 9.61
C VAL A 219 -18.79 5.34 9.76
N TYR A 220 -17.66 4.64 9.65
CA TYR A 220 -17.62 3.17 9.56
C TYR A 220 -17.79 2.46 10.91
N GLY A 221 -17.42 3.11 12.00
CA GLY A 221 -17.70 2.63 13.36
C GLY A 221 -19.19 2.49 13.62
N PRO A 222 -19.98 3.55 13.40
CA PRO A 222 -21.44 3.51 13.52
C PRO A 222 -22.15 2.70 12.45
N ASN A 223 -21.66 2.71 11.20
CA ASN A 223 -22.25 1.99 10.07
C ASN A 223 -21.19 1.21 9.27
N PRO A 224 -20.89 -0.04 9.63
CA PRO A 224 -19.91 -0.85 8.90
C PRO A 224 -20.36 -1.23 7.47
N ASN A 225 -21.61 -0.98 7.11
CA ASN A 225 -22.15 -1.22 5.77
C ASN A 225 -22.28 0.07 4.94
N TRP A 226 -21.63 1.16 5.35
CA TRP A 226 -21.78 2.45 4.70
C TRP A 226 -21.51 2.41 3.18
N ASP A 227 -20.48 1.68 2.74
CA ASP A 227 -20.14 1.54 1.30
C ASP A 227 -21.26 0.84 0.51
N LYS A 228 -21.93 -0.16 1.09
CA LYS A 228 -23.10 -0.82 0.48
C LYS A 228 -24.29 0.14 0.38
N ASP A 229 -24.51 0.93 1.42
CA ASP A 229 -25.57 1.94 1.44
C ASP A 229 -25.28 3.03 0.40
N ARG A 230 -24.01 3.43 0.24
CA ARG A 230 -23.59 4.38 -0.81
C ARG A 230 -23.78 3.80 -2.21
N SER A 231 -23.34 2.57 -2.44
CA SER A 231 -23.48 1.89 -3.74
C SER A 231 -24.94 1.66 -4.13
N SER A 232 -25.83 1.50 -3.17
CA SER A 232 -27.29 1.37 -3.41
C SER A 232 -28.03 2.70 -3.47
N GLY A 233 -27.34 3.83 -3.37
CA GLY A 233 -27.94 5.18 -3.42
C GLY A 233 -28.70 5.61 -2.16
N LYS A 234 -28.62 4.83 -1.06
CA LYS A 234 -29.29 5.17 0.21
C LYS A 234 -28.65 6.37 0.92
N THR A 235 -27.37 6.58 0.69
CA THR A 235 -26.59 7.67 1.28
C THR A 235 -25.61 8.27 0.27
N SER A 236 -24.93 9.35 0.65
CA SER A 236 -23.81 9.94 -0.09
C SER A 236 -22.78 10.50 0.88
N PHE A 237 -21.60 10.88 0.37
CA PHE A 237 -20.61 11.58 1.18
C PHE A 237 -21.18 12.87 1.76
N GLU A 238 -21.85 13.68 0.93
CA GLU A 238 -22.46 14.95 1.30
C GLU A 238 -23.58 14.79 2.35
N LYS A 239 -24.38 13.72 2.30
CA LYS A 239 -25.47 13.47 3.25
C LYS A 239 -25.01 12.83 4.57
N THR A 240 -23.79 12.35 4.64
CA THR A 240 -23.29 11.61 5.80
C THR A 240 -22.61 12.53 6.80
N LYS A 241 -23.29 12.79 7.94
CA LYS A 241 -22.76 13.64 9.02
C LYS A 241 -21.34 13.25 9.45
N GLY A 242 -21.02 11.96 9.48
CA GLY A 242 -19.70 11.47 9.89
C GLY A 242 -18.57 11.95 8.98
N TRP A 243 -18.81 12.10 7.67
CA TRP A 243 -17.84 12.66 6.74
C TRP A 243 -17.61 14.16 6.96
N HIS A 244 -18.68 14.93 7.22
CA HIS A 244 -18.53 16.33 7.63
C HIS A 244 -17.70 16.45 8.92
N GLN A 245 -17.94 15.57 9.91
CA GLN A 245 -17.18 15.56 11.16
C GLN A 245 -15.69 15.22 10.93
N ALA A 246 -15.38 14.27 10.04
CA ALA A 246 -14.02 13.90 9.71
C ALA A 246 -13.25 15.07 9.06
N LEU A 247 -13.85 15.72 8.07
CA LEU A 247 -13.23 16.87 7.41
C LEU A 247 -13.15 18.11 8.33
N GLN A 248 -14.16 18.31 9.20
CA GLN A 248 -14.11 19.39 10.19
C GLN A 248 -12.99 19.19 11.19
N ALA A 249 -12.71 17.95 11.62
CA ALA A 249 -11.55 17.64 12.48
C ALA A 249 -10.23 18.07 11.85
N VAL A 250 -10.05 17.84 10.55
CA VAL A 250 -8.85 18.28 9.81
C VAL A 250 -8.76 19.81 9.80
N VAL A 251 -9.86 20.51 9.53
CA VAL A 251 -9.90 21.99 9.55
C VAL A 251 -9.58 22.52 10.94
N ASP A 252 -10.12 21.92 11.99
CA ASP A 252 -9.90 22.32 13.38
C ASP A 252 -8.44 22.09 13.81
N MET A 253 -7.85 20.96 13.46
CA MET A 253 -6.43 20.68 13.70
C MET A 253 -5.53 21.69 12.98
N ASN A 254 -5.84 22.03 11.74
CA ASN A 254 -5.07 23.02 10.99
C ASN A 254 -5.16 24.44 11.64
N LYS A 255 -6.37 24.86 12.01
CA LYS A 255 -6.61 26.14 12.69
C LYS A 255 -5.92 26.21 14.05
N ALA A 256 -5.93 25.14 14.83
CA ALA A 256 -5.26 25.07 16.12
C ALA A 256 -3.73 24.99 16.02
N GLY A 257 -3.19 24.78 14.81
CA GLY A 257 -1.75 24.66 14.59
C GLY A 257 -1.18 23.32 15.06
N CYS A 258 -1.96 22.24 14.94
CA CYS A 258 -1.52 20.88 15.29
C CYS A 258 -0.50 20.32 14.31
N PHE A 259 -0.45 20.82 13.07
CA PHE A 259 0.49 20.42 12.05
C PHE A 259 1.74 21.30 12.01
N GLN A 260 2.82 20.79 11.44
CA GLN A 260 4.04 21.56 11.24
C GLN A 260 3.81 22.78 10.31
N PRO A 261 4.61 23.85 10.43
CA PRO A 261 4.52 24.98 9.51
C PRO A 261 4.68 24.54 8.05
N GLY A 262 3.85 25.06 7.16
CA GLY A 262 3.88 24.70 5.73
C GLY A 262 3.31 23.33 5.39
N ALA A 263 2.58 22.68 6.29
CA ALA A 263 2.06 21.32 6.12
C ALA A 263 1.32 21.10 4.79
N ALA A 264 0.55 22.08 4.32
CA ALA A 264 -0.19 21.95 3.05
C ALA A 264 0.70 21.73 1.82
N GLY A 265 1.93 22.27 1.84
CA GLY A 265 2.93 22.11 0.77
C GLY A 265 4.01 21.06 1.05
N ALA A 266 3.99 20.46 2.23
CA ALA A 266 4.99 19.47 2.64
C ALA A 266 4.80 18.13 1.93
N GLY A 267 5.91 17.46 1.60
CA GLY A 267 5.93 16.10 1.06
C GLY A 267 6.29 15.05 2.10
N PHE A 268 6.44 13.79 1.67
CA PHE A 268 6.85 12.69 2.58
C PHE A 268 8.22 12.88 3.20
N ALA A 269 9.17 13.51 2.49
CA ALA A 269 10.48 13.81 3.05
C ALA A 269 10.39 14.76 4.24
N ASP A 270 9.51 15.78 4.17
CA ASP A 270 9.29 16.73 5.26
C ASP A 270 8.64 16.04 6.46
N LEU A 271 7.65 15.17 6.23
CA LEU A 271 7.02 14.35 7.25
C LEU A 271 8.05 13.45 7.94
N THR A 272 8.86 12.72 7.17
CA THR A 272 9.93 11.85 7.69
C THR A 272 10.93 12.64 8.53
N ASN A 273 11.39 13.78 8.03
CA ASN A 273 12.34 14.64 8.75
C ASN A 273 11.75 15.20 10.05
N ALA A 274 10.49 15.63 10.04
CA ALA A 274 9.84 16.16 11.25
C ALA A 274 9.67 15.07 12.31
N SER A 275 9.29 13.84 11.89
CA SER A 275 9.05 12.71 12.79
C SER A 275 10.36 12.12 13.33
N SER A 276 11.36 11.87 12.48
CA SER A 276 12.64 11.28 12.88
C SER A 276 13.50 12.21 13.71
N SER A 277 13.38 13.55 13.53
CA SER A 277 14.08 14.55 14.34
C SER A 277 13.36 14.93 15.64
N GLY A 278 12.16 14.37 15.91
CA GLY A 278 11.35 14.70 17.07
C GLY A 278 10.73 16.11 17.05
N LYS A 279 10.65 16.76 15.89
CA LYS A 279 9.93 18.02 15.70
C LYS A 279 8.41 17.83 15.62
N ALA A 280 7.97 16.64 15.27
CA ALA A 280 6.57 16.22 15.38
C ALA A 280 6.48 14.98 16.28
N TYR A 281 5.43 14.89 17.09
CA TYR A 281 5.23 13.72 17.94
C TYR A 281 4.58 12.56 17.19
N GLY A 282 3.79 12.81 16.17
CA GLY A 282 3.12 11.75 15.41
C GLY A 282 2.84 12.13 13.97
N PHE A 283 2.33 11.18 13.23
CA PHE A 283 1.90 11.32 11.83
C PHE A 283 0.88 10.24 11.50
N PHE A 284 0.25 10.35 10.33
CA PHE A 284 -0.77 9.40 9.87
C PHE A 284 -0.17 8.49 8.80
N ALA A 285 -0.19 7.18 9.05
CA ALA A 285 0.35 6.20 8.10
C ALA A 285 -0.08 4.77 8.46
N PRO A 286 0.05 3.81 7.51
CA PRO A 286 0.08 2.40 7.84
C PRO A 286 1.23 2.09 8.81
N SER A 287 1.00 1.20 9.74
CA SER A 287 1.96 0.88 10.80
C SER A 287 3.30 0.32 10.31
N GLY A 288 3.37 -0.20 9.09
CA GLY A 288 4.64 -0.54 8.44
C GLY A 288 5.62 0.63 8.30
N ALA A 289 5.15 1.89 8.38
CA ALA A 289 6.01 3.07 8.39
C ALA A 289 6.83 3.25 9.68
N VAL A 290 6.42 2.62 10.78
CA VAL A 290 7.13 2.72 12.10
C VAL A 290 8.59 2.40 11.95
N LYS A 291 8.90 1.22 11.42
CA LYS A 291 10.29 0.77 11.28
C LYS A 291 11.12 1.70 10.40
N SER A 292 10.54 2.20 9.33
CA SER A 292 11.19 3.12 8.40
C SER A 292 11.62 4.43 9.06
N ILE A 293 10.76 5.00 9.91
CA ILE A 293 11.04 6.25 10.64
C ILE A 293 12.03 6.01 11.79
N GLU A 294 11.88 4.88 12.51
CA GLU A 294 12.82 4.51 13.58
C GLU A 294 14.24 4.34 13.01
N ASP A 295 14.37 3.64 11.88
CA ASP A 295 15.67 3.47 11.19
C ASP A 295 16.23 4.82 10.71
N ALA A 296 15.39 5.69 10.12
CA ALA A 296 15.80 7.04 9.72
C ALA A 296 16.27 7.92 10.89
N SER A 297 15.76 7.66 12.10
CA SER A 297 16.20 8.33 13.33
C SER A 297 17.51 7.79 13.91
N GLY A 298 18.09 6.74 13.31
CA GLY A 298 19.22 6.01 13.93
C GLY A 298 18.81 5.24 15.19
N GLY A 299 17.53 4.91 15.35
CA GLY A 299 16.98 4.18 16.51
C GLY A 299 16.72 5.06 17.75
N HIS A 300 16.89 6.37 17.64
CA HIS A 300 16.65 7.32 18.76
C HIS A 300 15.15 7.59 18.99
N VAL A 301 14.31 7.40 17.99
CA VAL A 301 12.86 7.52 18.07
C VAL A 301 12.25 6.15 18.26
N LYS A 302 11.28 6.04 19.18
CA LYS A 302 10.45 4.86 19.39
C LYS A 302 9.00 5.26 19.18
N LEU A 303 8.31 4.54 18.32
CA LEU A 303 6.97 4.86 17.88
C LEU A 303 5.97 3.78 18.30
N ILE A 304 4.76 4.21 18.58
CA ILE A 304 3.62 3.34 18.86
C ILE A 304 2.46 3.66 17.90
N ALA A 305 1.56 2.74 17.70
CA ALA A 305 0.30 2.98 17.01
C ALA A 305 -0.77 3.44 17.99
N LEU A 306 -1.54 4.45 17.62
CA LEU A 306 -2.70 4.94 18.38
C LEU A 306 -3.90 5.06 17.45
N GLY A 307 -5.09 4.70 17.95
CA GLY A 307 -6.32 5.13 17.29
C GLY A 307 -6.43 6.66 17.28
N PHE A 308 -6.96 7.23 16.20
CA PHE A 308 -7.15 8.67 16.14
C PHE A 308 -8.12 9.15 17.24
N PRO A 309 -7.80 10.21 17.99
CA PRO A 309 -8.69 10.81 19.00
C PRO A 309 -9.96 11.37 18.35
N SER A 310 -10.99 10.54 18.25
CA SER A 310 -12.18 10.82 17.45
C SER A 310 -13.05 11.94 18.02
N PRO A 311 -13.62 12.80 17.16
CA PRO A 311 -14.69 13.71 17.57
C PRO A 311 -15.99 12.98 17.98
N ALA A 312 -16.14 11.69 17.63
CA ALA A 312 -17.31 10.86 17.94
C ALA A 312 -17.23 10.18 19.32
N GLY A 313 -16.15 10.35 20.07
CA GLY A 313 -15.98 9.84 21.43
C GLY A 313 -15.58 8.36 21.52
N LYS A 314 -15.87 7.53 20.51
CA LYS A 314 -15.40 6.15 20.43
C LYS A 314 -14.45 6.00 19.24
N ASN A 315 -13.24 5.52 19.50
CA ASN A 315 -12.23 5.34 18.49
C ASN A 315 -12.29 3.92 17.91
N TYR A 316 -12.19 3.83 16.58
CA TYR A 316 -12.02 2.58 15.87
C TYR A 316 -10.69 2.61 15.13
N LEU A 317 -9.98 1.50 15.14
CA LEU A 317 -8.79 1.32 14.33
C LEU A 317 -9.18 1.01 12.88
N SER A 318 -8.35 1.40 11.94
CA SER A 318 -8.43 0.97 10.55
C SER A 318 -7.40 -0.12 10.29
N LEU A 319 -7.82 -1.26 9.76
CA LEU A 319 -6.93 -2.35 9.38
C LEU A 319 -6.92 -2.49 7.87
N SER A 320 -5.72 -2.52 7.29
CA SER A 320 -5.51 -2.76 5.87
C SER A 320 -4.64 -3.99 5.64
N SER A 321 -4.91 -4.68 4.55
CA SER A 321 -4.04 -5.72 3.98
C SER A 321 -3.68 -5.27 2.57
N ASP A 322 -3.13 -4.06 2.48
CA ASP A 322 -2.96 -3.30 1.26
C ASP A 322 -1.85 -3.80 0.34
N ILE A 323 -0.87 -4.52 0.88
CA ILE A 323 0.23 -5.11 0.11
C ILE A 323 0.16 -6.63 0.09
N GLY A 324 0.40 -7.21 -1.07
CA GLY A 324 0.36 -8.65 -1.27
C GLY A 324 1.17 -9.10 -2.47
N LEU A 325 0.99 -10.36 -2.85
CA LEU A 325 1.61 -10.98 -4.01
C LEU A 325 0.58 -11.48 -5.01
N ALA A 326 0.88 -11.32 -6.30
CA ALA A 326 0.09 -11.90 -7.39
C ALA A 326 1.02 -12.47 -8.48
N GLY A 327 0.45 -13.37 -9.29
CA GLY A 327 1.12 -13.97 -10.43
C GLY A 327 0.70 -13.34 -11.75
N ASN A 328 1.60 -13.36 -12.73
CA ASN A 328 1.33 -12.96 -14.09
C ASN A 328 0.67 -14.11 -14.87
N LYS A 329 -0.48 -13.83 -15.51
CA LYS A 329 -1.16 -14.83 -16.35
C LYS A 329 -0.30 -15.39 -17.50
N LYS A 330 0.65 -14.59 -17.99
CA LYS A 330 1.54 -14.97 -19.09
C LYS A 330 2.83 -15.66 -18.63
N THR A 331 2.98 -15.95 -17.34
CA THR A 331 4.15 -16.70 -16.83
C THR A 331 4.26 -18.05 -17.53
N LYS A 332 5.50 -18.47 -17.76
CA LYS A 332 5.82 -19.82 -18.27
C LYS A 332 5.96 -20.87 -17.17
N SER A 333 5.90 -20.44 -15.90
CA SER A 333 6.06 -21.27 -14.70
C SER A 333 4.88 -21.10 -13.73
N PRO A 334 3.61 -21.35 -14.15
CA PRO A 334 2.45 -21.05 -13.31
C PRO A 334 2.44 -21.84 -12.00
N LYS A 335 2.90 -23.07 -11.98
CA LYS A 335 3.01 -23.88 -10.75
C LYS A 335 4.04 -23.28 -9.79
N LEU A 336 5.24 -22.98 -10.29
CA LEU A 336 6.29 -22.38 -9.46
C LEU A 336 5.86 -21.01 -8.88
N VAL A 337 5.14 -20.20 -9.67
CA VAL A 337 4.58 -18.94 -9.22
C VAL A 337 3.55 -19.15 -8.10
N GLN A 338 2.62 -20.09 -8.26
CA GLN A 338 1.63 -20.41 -7.23
C GLN A 338 2.28 -20.97 -5.97
N ASP A 339 3.29 -21.85 -6.11
CA ASP A 339 4.04 -22.42 -4.98
C ASP A 339 4.78 -21.33 -4.20
N PHE A 340 5.43 -20.39 -4.89
CA PHE A 340 6.09 -19.25 -4.24
C PHE A 340 5.09 -18.34 -3.50
N ILE A 341 3.95 -18.02 -4.12
CA ILE A 341 2.89 -17.24 -3.47
C ILE A 341 2.34 -17.99 -2.25
N LYS A 342 2.14 -19.31 -2.35
CA LYS A 342 1.69 -20.14 -1.22
C LYS A 342 2.71 -20.19 -0.09
N PHE A 343 4.00 -20.31 -0.42
CA PHE A 343 5.08 -20.25 0.55
C PHE A 343 5.05 -18.95 1.37
N SER A 344 4.79 -17.82 0.71
CA SER A 344 4.80 -16.51 1.36
C SER A 344 3.76 -16.36 2.47
N VAL A 345 2.64 -17.07 2.39
CA VAL A 345 1.56 -17.04 3.39
C VAL A 345 1.62 -18.20 4.39
N SER A 346 2.65 -19.04 4.32
CA SER A 346 2.89 -20.05 5.36
C SER A 346 3.13 -19.37 6.71
N PRO A 347 2.67 -19.94 7.84
CA PRO A 347 2.76 -19.25 9.14
C PRO A 347 4.17 -18.77 9.51
N ALA A 348 5.20 -19.55 9.16
CA ALA A 348 6.59 -19.19 9.44
C ALA A 348 7.06 -17.99 8.61
N GLU A 349 6.77 -17.98 7.30
CA GLU A 349 7.20 -16.91 6.41
C GLU A 349 6.36 -15.64 6.58
N ALA A 350 5.04 -15.78 6.78
CA ALA A 350 4.17 -14.65 7.12
C ALA A 350 4.63 -13.94 8.40
N LYS A 351 5.06 -14.70 9.42
CA LYS A 351 5.62 -14.14 10.66
C LYS A 351 6.92 -13.39 10.41
N LYS A 352 7.89 -14.01 9.70
CA LYS A 352 9.17 -13.37 9.36
C LYS A 352 8.96 -12.09 8.54
N PHE A 353 8.06 -12.14 7.55
CA PHE A 353 7.72 -11.00 6.72
C PHE A 353 7.16 -9.85 7.55
N ALA A 354 6.19 -10.15 8.40
CA ALA A 354 5.55 -9.16 9.26
C ALA A 354 6.52 -8.53 10.26
N GLU A 355 7.39 -9.33 10.89
CA GLU A 355 8.45 -8.83 11.78
C GLU A 355 9.43 -7.90 11.05
N ALA A 356 9.83 -8.26 9.82
CA ALA A 356 10.72 -7.43 9.01
C ALA A 356 10.09 -6.11 8.58
N GLN A 357 8.77 -6.10 8.36
CA GLN A 357 8.00 -4.90 7.98
C GLN A 357 7.46 -4.12 9.20
N GLY A 358 7.48 -4.71 10.39
CA GLY A 358 6.86 -4.11 11.57
C GLY A 358 5.32 -4.15 11.51
N THR A 359 4.76 -5.18 10.88
CA THR A 359 3.31 -5.36 10.66
C THR A 359 2.77 -6.57 11.44
N ILE A 360 1.52 -6.94 11.22
CA ILE A 360 0.88 -8.12 11.81
C ILE A 360 0.90 -9.25 10.76
N PRO A 361 1.28 -10.48 11.13
CA PRO A 361 1.23 -11.62 10.22
C PRO A 361 -0.20 -11.88 9.73
N ILE A 362 -0.34 -12.31 8.48
CA ILE A 362 -1.61 -12.77 7.92
C ILE A 362 -2.15 -13.93 8.75
N GLY A 363 -3.44 -13.86 9.12
CA GLY A 363 -4.07 -14.84 10.01
C GLY A 363 -3.46 -14.87 11.43
N GLY A 364 -2.59 -13.93 11.74
CA GLY A 364 -1.92 -13.84 13.04
C GLY A 364 -2.89 -13.52 14.17
N SER A 365 -2.48 -13.92 15.37
CA SER A 365 -3.20 -13.57 16.57
C SER A 365 -3.16 -12.06 16.82
N LEU A 366 -4.31 -11.48 17.17
CA LEU A 366 -4.42 -10.11 17.65
C LEU A 366 -4.40 -10.02 19.17
N SER A 367 -3.98 -11.10 19.86
CA SER A 367 -3.84 -11.08 21.32
C SER A 367 -2.64 -10.25 21.74
N ALA A 368 -2.75 -9.56 22.88
CA ALA A 368 -1.69 -8.66 23.37
C ALA A 368 -0.32 -9.35 23.50
N SER A 369 -0.28 -10.66 23.84
CA SER A 369 0.97 -11.42 23.98
C SER A 369 1.73 -11.61 22.66
N ASP A 370 1.03 -11.57 21.53
CA ASP A 370 1.57 -11.88 20.20
C ASP A 370 1.86 -10.63 19.38
N LEU A 371 1.35 -9.47 19.84
CA LEU A 371 1.56 -8.19 19.18
C LEU A 371 2.98 -7.65 19.41
N LEU A 372 3.55 -7.06 18.36
CA LEU A 372 4.80 -6.32 18.46
C LEU A 372 4.66 -5.13 19.44
N PRO A 373 5.78 -4.68 20.04
CA PRO A 373 5.75 -3.60 21.06
C PRO A 373 5.00 -2.35 20.64
N GLN A 374 5.09 -1.93 19.38
CA GLN A 374 4.41 -0.76 18.85
C GLN A 374 2.88 -0.87 18.83
N TYR A 375 2.32 -2.06 18.95
CA TYR A 375 0.87 -2.31 18.95
C TYR A 375 0.27 -2.52 20.34
N GLN A 376 1.10 -2.55 21.39
CA GLN A 376 0.60 -2.78 22.76
C GLN A 376 -0.38 -1.69 23.22
N SER A 377 -0.19 -0.46 22.72
CA SER A 377 -1.08 0.69 22.96
C SER A 377 -2.50 0.51 22.44
N VAL A 378 -2.70 -0.34 21.43
CA VAL A 378 -3.99 -0.62 20.79
C VAL A 378 -4.50 -2.05 21.04
N ALA A 379 -3.79 -2.83 21.85
CA ALA A 379 -4.09 -4.24 22.09
C ALA A 379 -5.54 -4.45 22.62
N GLN A 380 -6.01 -3.59 23.52
CA GLN A 380 -7.37 -3.67 24.04
C GLN A 380 -8.42 -3.40 22.96
N GLN A 381 -8.18 -2.41 22.08
CA GLN A 381 -9.10 -2.11 20.98
C GLN A 381 -9.18 -3.29 19.99
N LEU A 382 -8.05 -3.96 19.72
CA LEU A 382 -8.02 -5.16 18.89
C LEU A 382 -8.78 -6.32 19.54
N ALA A 383 -8.56 -6.56 20.83
CA ALA A 383 -9.28 -7.60 21.61
C ALA A 383 -10.79 -7.36 21.61
N ASP A 384 -11.22 -6.11 21.75
CA ASP A 384 -12.63 -5.68 21.76
C ASP A 384 -13.24 -5.58 20.35
N LYS A 385 -12.48 -5.94 19.30
CA LYS A 385 -12.89 -5.81 17.88
C LYS A 385 -13.34 -4.40 17.50
N GLN A 386 -12.72 -3.40 18.12
CA GLN A 386 -12.95 -1.98 17.80
C GLN A 386 -12.10 -1.55 16.59
N TYR A 387 -12.29 -2.24 15.49
CA TYR A 387 -11.63 -1.94 14.22
C TYR A 387 -12.56 -2.13 13.03
N ARG A 388 -12.18 -1.54 11.91
CA ARG A 388 -12.83 -1.69 10.60
C ARG A 388 -11.77 -1.93 9.55
N THR A 389 -12.13 -2.57 8.45
CA THR A 389 -11.30 -2.61 7.26
C THR A 389 -11.08 -1.19 6.74
N PHE A 390 -9.90 -0.91 6.24
CA PHE A 390 -9.59 0.36 5.58
C PHE A 390 -10.58 0.61 4.45
N ALA A 391 -11.37 1.67 4.55
CA ALA A 391 -12.52 1.87 3.70
C ALA A 391 -12.18 1.93 2.20
N VAL A 392 -10.99 2.47 1.88
CA VAL A 392 -10.54 2.63 0.49
C VAL A 392 -10.39 1.30 -0.24
N ASP A 393 -10.12 0.20 0.48
CA ASP A 393 -10.03 -1.14 -0.10
C ASP A 393 -11.36 -1.60 -0.75
N ASN A 394 -12.47 -1.07 -0.25
CA ASN A 394 -13.82 -1.34 -0.77
C ASN A 394 -14.27 -0.35 -1.85
N TRP A 395 -13.55 0.75 -2.05
CA TRP A 395 -13.92 1.75 -3.05
C TRP A 395 -13.54 1.27 -4.45
N THR A 396 -14.49 1.27 -5.36
CA THR A 396 -14.29 0.73 -6.71
C THR A 396 -13.59 1.67 -7.66
N LYS A 397 -13.45 2.95 -7.27
CA LYS A 397 -12.90 4.03 -8.12
C LYS A 397 -11.82 4.82 -7.37
N PRO A 398 -10.61 4.91 -7.93
CA PRO A 398 -9.49 5.67 -7.36
C PRO A 398 -9.75 7.15 -7.29
N GLU A 399 -10.60 7.62 -8.20
CA GLU A 399 -10.96 9.02 -8.32
C GLU A 399 -11.59 9.54 -7.03
N VAL A 400 -12.28 8.68 -6.27
CA VAL A 400 -12.88 9.03 -4.97
C VAL A 400 -11.79 9.36 -3.95
N TYR A 401 -10.78 8.49 -3.84
CA TYR A 401 -9.67 8.72 -2.91
C TYR A 401 -8.81 9.92 -3.32
N ASN A 402 -8.58 10.09 -4.61
CA ASN A 402 -7.88 11.25 -5.15
C ASN A 402 -8.65 12.55 -4.91
N ALA A 403 -9.99 12.54 -5.06
CA ALA A 403 -10.87 13.69 -4.77
C ALA A 403 -10.79 14.06 -3.28
N LEU A 404 -10.80 13.06 -2.38
CA LEU A 404 -10.62 13.27 -0.95
C LEU A 404 -9.27 13.91 -0.66
N GLY A 405 -8.17 13.27 -1.06
CA GLY A 405 -6.81 13.72 -0.74
C GLY A 405 -6.51 15.13 -1.27
N THR A 406 -6.80 15.37 -2.55
CA THR A 406 -6.67 16.72 -3.17
C THR A 406 -7.62 17.73 -2.53
N GLY A 407 -8.82 17.28 -2.17
CA GLY A 407 -9.82 18.09 -1.48
C GLY A 407 -9.31 18.58 -0.13
N VAL A 408 -8.71 17.70 0.65
CA VAL A 408 -8.12 18.02 1.96
C VAL A 408 -6.97 19.02 1.83
N THR A 409 -6.08 18.87 0.83
CA THR A 409 -5.07 19.90 0.55
C THR A 409 -5.70 21.27 0.30
N GLY A 410 -6.81 21.30 -0.42
CA GLY A 410 -7.60 22.53 -0.63
C GLY A 410 -8.23 23.10 0.65
N LEU A 411 -8.66 22.24 1.60
CA LEU A 411 -9.12 22.67 2.93
C LEU A 411 -7.99 23.30 3.76
N LEU A 412 -6.81 22.69 3.75
CA LEU A 412 -5.63 23.19 4.48
C LEU A 412 -5.20 24.58 3.99
N THR A 413 -5.38 24.87 2.71
CA THR A 413 -5.05 26.16 2.08
C THR A 413 -6.20 27.15 2.08
N GLY A 414 -7.41 26.75 2.48
CA GLY A 414 -8.62 27.58 2.43
C GLY A 414 -9.19 27.77 1.02
N GLN A 415 -8.73 27.01 0.05
CA GLN A 415 -9.22 27.06 -1.35
C GLN A 415 -10.50 26.27 -1.59
N LYS A 416 -10.84 25.36 -0.68
CA LYS A 416 -12.05 24.54 -0.74
C LYS A 416 -12.81 24.57 0.58
N THR A 417 -14.11 24.34 0.49
CA THR A 417 -14.98 24.07 1.63
C THR A 417 -15.16 22.56 1.82
N ILE A 418 -15.68 22.15 2.97
CA ILE A 418 -16.04 20.75 3.25
C ILE A 418 -17.03 20.23 2.20
N ASP A 419 -18.03 21.04 1.87
CA ASP A 419 -19.06 20.69 0.87
C ASP A 419 -18.45 20.48 -0.52
N ASP A 420 -17.46 21.30 -0.92
CA ASP A 420 -16.76 21.13 -2.20
C ASP A 420 -16.04 19.77 -2.27
N VAL A 421 -15.43 19.35 -1.15
CA VAL A 421 -14.74 18.05 -1.08
C VAL A 421 -15.74 16.91 -1.17
N LEU A 422 -16.81 16.94 -0.38
CA LEU A 422 -17.81 15.88 -0.34
C LEU A 422 -18.55 15.74 -1.68
N LYS A 423 -18.90 16.85 -2.34
CA LYS A 423 -19.48 16.85 -3.69
C LYS A 423 -18.52 16.25 -4.72
N ALA A 424 -17.23 16.58 -4.64
CA ALA A 424 -16.24 16.01 -5.53
C ALA A 424 -16.08 14.49 -5.33
N MET A 425 -16.16 14.01 -4.08
CA MET A 425 -16.13 12.57 -3.77
C MET A 425 -17.39 11.86 -4.31
N ASP A 426 -18.57 12.46 -4.13
CA ASP A 426 -19.82 11.92 -4.68
C ASP A 426 -19.78 11.88 -6.21
N ALA A 427 -19.32 12.93 -6.87
CA ALA A 427 -19.17 12.97 -8.32
C ALA A 427 -18.19 11.89 -8.82
N ALA A 428 -17.07 11.70 -8.12
CA ALA A 428 -16.10 10.65 -8.45
C ALA A 428 -16.64 9.23 -8.24
N TRP A 429 -17.50 9.05 -7.22
CA TRP A 429 -18.14 7.75 -6.97
C TRP A 429 -19.15 7.40 -8.06
N ASP A 430 -19.91 8.37 -8.55
CA ASP A 430 -20.99 8.19 -9.51
C ASP A 430 -20.51 8.20 -10.99
N ALA A 431 -19.30 8.73 -11.27
CA ALA A 431 -18.71 8.77 -12.63
C ALA A 431 -18.47 7.38 -13.22
#